data_3239040cd78a916119cc99c354b032f9
#
_entry.id   3239040cd78a916119cc99c354b032f9
#
_cell.length_a   1.000
_cell.length_b   1.000
_cell.length_c   1.000
_cell.angle_alpha   90.00
_cell.angle_beta   90.00
_cell.angle_gamma   90.00
#
_symmetry.space_group_name_H-M   'P 1'
#
loop_
_entity.id
_entity.type
_entity.pdbx_description
1 polymer ?
#
loop_
_entity_poly.entity_id
_entity_poly.type
_entity_poly.pdbx_seq_one_letter_code
_entity_poly.pdbx_strand_id
1 'polypeptide(L)'
;MNLLIFMLNMLLKNTILLNMNNSKRKYLKTFINSYPSRNYIITHQAKEFTSICPKTGQPDFGIITISYIAEKKCIELKSLKHYLQSFRNEGIFYENIINRILDDLVKVLKPKWLEVKGEFSTRGGINSIVVAEYGKKNK
;
A
#
# COMPACT_ATOMS: atom_id res chain seq x y z
N MET A 1 8.24 21.70 27.45
CA MET A 1 8.25 21.75 25.96
C MET A 1 7.14 22.68 25.51
N ASN A 2 7.46 23.66 24.66
CA ASN A 2 6.48 24.65 24.19
C ASN A 2 5.48 23.95 23.24
N LEU A 3 4.19 24.12 23.47
CA LEU A 3 3.11 23.55 22.68
C LEU A 3 3.24 23.92 21.17
N LEU A 4 3.71 25.14 20.89
CA LEU A 4 3.94 25.61 19.52
C LEU A 4 5.02 24.80 18.80
N ILE A 5 6.11 24.46 19.47
CA ILE A 5 7.22 23.64 18.93
C ILE A 5 6.73 22.20 18.69
N PHE A 6 5.91 21.66 19.59
CA PHE A 6 5.32 20.34 19.45
C PHE A 6 4.38 20.27 18.23
N MET A 7 3.49 21.27 18.08
CA MET A 7 2.59 21.35 16.92
C MET A 7 3.36 21.54 15.62
N LEU A 8 4.40 22.36 15.60
CA LEU A 8 5.23 22.57 14.42
C LEU A 8 5.97 21.29 14.00
N ASN A 9 6.48 20.54 14.97
CA ASN A 9 7.13 19.25 14.72
C ASN A 9 6.14 18.20 14.20
N MET A 10 4.91 18.20 14.71
CA MET A 10 3.85 17.33 14.16
C MET A 10 3.49 17.70 12.71
N LEU A 11 3.34 18.99 12.43
CA LEU A 11 3.05 19.49 11.07
C LEU A 11 4.16 19.14 10.09
N LEU A 12 5.44 19.33 10.49
CA LEU A 12 6.61 18.97 9.69
C LEU A 12 6.67 17.46 9.43
N LYS A 13 6.43 16.62 10.44
CA LYS A 13 6.38 15.17 10.27
C LYS A 13 5.27 14.75 9.32
N ASN A 14 4.08 15.34 9.44
CA ASN A 14 2.96 15.07 8.55
C ASN A 14 3.24 15.53 7.12
N THR A 15 3.88 16.68 6.94
CA THR A 15 4.25 17.18 5.61
C THR A 15 5.32 16.30 4.95
N ILE A 16 6.32 15.87 5.70
CA ILE A 16 7.35 14.94 5.22
C ILE A 16 6.71 13.60 4.84
N LEU A 17 5.82 13.07 5.67
CA LEU A 17 5.12 11.81 5.41
C LEU A 17 4.22 11.91 4.16
N LEU A 18 3.52 13.03 3.98
CA LEU A 18 2.72 13.30 2.78
C LEU A 18 3.57 13.39 1.52
N ASN A 19 4.73 14.03 1.61
CA ASN A 19 5.68 14.14 0.48
C ASN A 19 6.30 12.78 0.14
N MET A 20 6.62 11.96 1.13
CA MET A 20 7.12 10.59 0.92
C MET A 20 6.03 9.69 0.29
N ASN A 21 4.77 9.83 0.72
CA ASN A 21 3.65 9.11 0.13
C ASN A 21 3.43 9.50 -1.34
N ASN A 22 3.55 10.79 -1.66
CA ASN A 22 3.47 11.27 -3.04
C ASN A 22 4.60 10.73 -3.93
N SER A 23 5.82 10.51 -3.38
CA SER A 23 6.97 10.09 -4.17
C SER A 23 6.84 8.67 -4.72
N LYS A 24 6.25 7.72 -3.97
CA LYS A 24 6.06 6.34 -4.44
C LYS A 24 4.85 6.19 -5.38
N ARG A 25 3.79 6.94 -5.15
CA ARG A 25 2.59 6.92 -5.99
C ARG A 25 2.87 7.26 -7.46
N LYS A 26 3.90 8.05 -7.74
CA LYS A 26 4.34 8.39 -9.10
C LYS A 26 4.70 7.17 -9.97
N TYR A 27 5.06 6.04 -9.36
CA TYR A 27 5.35 4.82 -10.11
C TYR A 27 4.09 4.16 -10.68
N LEU A 28 2.95 4.35 -10.02
CA LEU A 28 1.69 3.70 -10.40
C LEU A 28 1.13 4.27 -11.69
N LYS A 29 0.91 3.41 -12.67
CA LYS A 29 0.27 3.73 -13.95
C LYS A 29 -1.00 2.91 -14.12
N THR A 30 -1.93 3.43 -14.88
CA THR A 30 -3.23 2.81 -15.10
C THR A 30 -3.53 2.69 -16.58
N PHE A 31 -4.46 1.79 -16.92
CA PHE A 31 -5.09 1.71 -18.23
C PHE A 31 -6.61 1.66 -18.08
N ILE A 32 -7.33 1.95 -19.17
CA ILE A 32 -8.78 2.05 -19.16
C ILE A 32 -9.40 0.65 -18.94
N ASN A 33 -10.34 0.57 -17.98
CA ASN A 33 -11.18 -0.61 -17.82
C ASN A 33 -12.21 -0.67 -18.94
N SER A 34 -12.11 -1.68 -19.79
CA SER A 34 -13.03 -1.88 -20.95
C SER A 34 -14.40 -2.41 -20.55
N TYR A 35 -14.59 -2.86 -19.30
CA TYR A 35 -15.84 -3.45 -18.79
C TYR A 35 -16.31 -2.77 -17.50
N PRO A 36 -16.56 -1.45 -17.52
CA PRO A 36 -16.85 -0.70 -16.28
C PRO A 36 -18.18 -1.06 -15.62
N SER A 37 -19.12 -1.67 -16.36
CA SER A 37 -20.41 -2.11 -15.84
C SER A 37 -20.38 -3.49 -15.18
N ARG A 38 -19.26 -4.21 -15.31
CA ARG A 38 -19.10 -5.56 -14.77
C ARG A 38 -18.29 -5.53 -13.49
N ASN A 39 -18.81 -6.15 -12.44
CA ASN A 39 -18.13 -6.25 -11.15
C ASN A 39 -17.26 -7.52 -11.07
N TYR A 40 -16.23 -7.58 -11.89
CA TYR A 40 -15.24 -8.66 -11.81
C TYR A 40 -14.10 -8.27 -10.84
N ILE A 41 -13.53 -9.28 -10.19
CA ILE A 41 -12.46 -9.09 -9.21
C ILE A 41 -11.11 -9.37 -9.86
N ILE A 42 -10.19 -8.43 -9.71
CA ILE A 42 -8.79 -8.57 -10.13
C ILE A 42 -7.97 -8.80 -8.87
N THR A 43 -7.14 -9.83 -8.86
CA THR A 43 -6.25 -10.12 -7.75
C THR A 43 -4.81 -10.23 -8.25
N HIS A 44 -3.91 -9.46 -7.65
CA HIS A 44 -2.47 -9.55 -7.85
C HIS A 44 -1.78 -9.97 -6.56
N GLN A 45 -0.90 -10.96 -6.62
CA GLN A 45 -0.11 -11.41 -5.49
C GLN A 45 1.37 -11.14 -5.73
N ALA A 46 1.97 -10.30 -4.89
CA ALA A 46 3.41 -10.09 -4.85
C ALA A 46 4.00 -11.02 -3.80
N LYS A 47 4.55 -12.15 -4.24
CA LYS A 47 5.06 -13.22 -3.34
C LYS A 47 6.44 -12.93 -2.78
N GLU A 48 7.17 -11.96 -3.34
CA GLU A 48 8.53 -11.61 -2.97
C GLU A 48 8.64 -10.18 -2.43
N PHE A 49 7.63 -9.73 -1.68
CA PHE A 49 7.67 -8.41 -1.08
C PHE A 49 8.70 -8.34 0.03
N THR A 50 9.48 -7.27 0.07
CA THR A 50 10.44 -7.02 1.14
C THR A 50 10.50 -5.53 1.51
N SER A 51 10.73 -5.30 2.79
CA SER A 51 10.97 -3.99 3.39
C SER A 51 12.00 -4.15 4.52
N ILE A 52 12.22 -3.13 5.33
CA ILE A 52 13.16 -3.18 6.44
C ILE A 52 12.42 -2.96 7.75
N CYS A 53 12.75 -3.77 8.77
CA CYS A 53 12.25 -3.55 10.12
C CYS A 53 12.81 -2.22 10.67
N PRO A 54 11.97 -1.26 11.07
CA PRO A 54 12.45 0.04 11.55
C PRO A 54 13.16 -0.03 12.90
N LYS A 55 13.03 -1.16 13.62
CA LYS A 55 13.69 -1.38 14.92
C LYS A 55 15.07 -2.03 14.78
N THR A 56 15.18 -3.05 13.95
CA THR A 56 16.39 -3.88 13.85
C THR A 56 17.24 -3.61 12.61
N GLY A 57 16.67 -2.95 11.59
CA GLY A 57 17.31 -2.79 10.28
C GLY A 57 17.40 -4.09 9.47
N GLN A 58 16.83 -5.17 9.96
CA GLN A 58 16.78 -6.46 9.26
C GLN A 58 15.73 -6.44 8.15
N PRO A 59 15.95 -7.18 7.04
CA PRO A 59 14.93 -7.26 6.00
C PRO A 59 13.72 -8.05 6.49
N ASP A 60 12.54 -7.52 6.19
CA ASP A 60 11.26 -8.18 6.36
C ASP A 60 10.78 -8.73 5.01
N PHE A 61 10.11 -9.87 5.03
CA PHE A 61 9.56 -10.54 3.85
C PHE A 61 8.08 -10.83 4.03
N GLY A 62 7.35 -10.81 2.93
CA GLY A 62 5.92 -11.11 2.98
C GLY A 62 5.30 -11.28 1.60
N ILE A 63 4.03 -11.67 1.62
CA ILE A 63 3.18 -11.77 0.45
C ILE A 63 2.15 -10.65 0.52
N ILE A 64 2.12 -9.80 -0.48
CA ILE A 64 1.10 -8.75 -0.60
C ILE A 64 0.07 -9.21 -1.64
N THR A 65 -1.17 -9.31 -1.20
CA THR A 65 -2.31 -9.63 -2.07
C THR A 65 -3.19 -8.39 -2.21
N ILE A 66 -3.39 -7.95 -3.44
CA ILE A 66 -4.22 -6.80 -3.80
C ILE A 66 -5.39 -7.33 -4.62
N SER A 67 -6.61 -7.13 -4.13
CA SER A 67 -7.83 -7.52 -4.80
C SER A 67 -8.73 -6.29 -4.98
N TYR A 68 -9.30 -6.09 -6.16
CA TYR A 68 -10.15 -4.93 -6.38
C TYR A 68 -11.19 -5.15 -7.47
N ILE A 69 -12.24 -4.33 -7.42
CA ILE A 69 -13.23 -4.17 -8.48
C ILE A 69 -12.98 -2.79 -9.09
N ALA A 70 -12.58 -2.79 -10.36
CA ALA A 70 -12.27 -1.56 -11.08
C ALA A 70 -13.52 -0.74 -11.37
N GLU A 71 -13.40 0.58 -11.27
CA GLU A 71 -14.37 1.53 -11.85
C GLU A 71 -13.95 1.82 -13.29
N LYS A 72 -13.24 2.91 -13.53
CA LYS A 72 -12.81 3.35 -14.86
C LYS A 72 -11.40 2.92 -15.24
N LYS A 73 -10.59 2.52 -14.27
CA LYS A 73 -9.15 2.28 -14.45
C LYS A 73 -8.72 0.97 -13.82
N CYS A 74 -7.82 0.27 -14.50
CA CYS A 74 -7.08 -0.88 -13.98
C CYS A 74 -5.63 -0.50 -13.75
N ILE A 75 -4.97 -1.15 -12.78
CA ILE A 75 -3.55 -0.94 -12.53
C ILE A 75 -2.70 -1.64 -13.59
N GLU A 76 -1.68 -0.96 -14.08
CA GLU A 76 -0.71 -1.56 -14.99
C GLU A 76 0.30 -2.37 -14.17
N LEU A 77 0.48 -3.64 -14.54
CA LEU A 77 1.21 -4.62 -13.70
C LEU A 77 2.69 -4.28 -13.51
N LYS A 78 3.38 -3.84 -14.56
CA LYS A 78 4.80 -3.45 -14.47
C LYS A 78 5.01 -2.28 -13.52
N SER A 79 4.12 -1.32 -13.55
CA SER A 79 4.15 -0.16 -12.64
C SER A 79 3.89 -0.57 -11.18
N LEU A 80 2.98 -1.51 -10.96
CA LEU A 80 2.72 -2.07 -9.64
C LEU A 80 3.96 -2.79 -9.10
N LYS A 81 4.65 -3.56 -9.92
CA LYS A 81 5.92 -4.20 -9.57
C LYS A 81 6.95 -3.17 -9.10
N HIS A 82 7.17 -2.10 -9.86
CA HIS A 82 8.12 -1.05 -9.49
C HIS A 82 7.71 -0.33 -8.19
N TYR A 83 6.42 -0.07 -8.04
CA TYR A 83 5.87 0.54 -6.83
C TYR A 83 6.17 -0.31 -5.59
N LEU A 84 5.86 -1.60 -5.63
CA LEU A 84 6.10 -2.52 -4.51
C LEU A 84 7.60 -2.69 -4.22
N GLN A 85 8.44 -2.76 -5.25
CA GLN A 85 9.90 -2.84 -5.09
C GLN A 85 10.50 -1.58 -4.45
N SER A 86 9.84 -0.44 -4.56
CA SER A 86 10.31 0.81 -3.94
C SER A 86 10.33 0.77 -2.41
N PHE A 87 9.66 -0.20 -1.79
CA PHE A 87 9.67 -0.39 -0.34
C PHE A 87 10.88 -1.18 0.19
N ARG A 88 11.66 -1.81 -0.67
CA ARG A 88 12.70 -2.78 -0.27
C ARG A 88 13.74 -2.25 0.71
N ASN A 89 14.05 -0.97 0.66
CA ASN A 89 15.03 -0.31 1.53
C ASN A 89 14.38 0.65 2.54
N GLU A 90 13.06 0.60 2.67
CA GLU A 90 12.31 1.48 3.57
C GLU A 90 12.06 0.80 4.91
N GLY A 91 12.47 1.48 6.00
CA GLY A 91 12.12 1.08 7.36
C GLY A 91 10.68 1.46 7.66
N ILE A 92 9.79 0.47 7.72
CA ILE A 92 8.35 0.70 7.86
C ILE A 92 7.69 -0.50 8.54
N PHE A 93 6.77 -0.24 9.48
CA PHE A 93 5.99 -1.27 10.14
C PHE A 93 4.94 -1.89 9.21
N TYR A 94 4.59 -3.16 9.42
CA TYR A 94 3.64 -3.92 8.58
C TYR A 94 2.29 -3.21 8.41
N GLU A 95 1.75 -2.68 9.51
CA GLU A 95 0.47 -1.97 9.51
C GLU A 95 0.50 -0.74 8.61
N ASN A 96 1.62 -0.02 8.62
CA ASN A 96 1.80 1.18 7.81
C ASN A 96 2.01 0.84 6.32
N ILE A 97 2.69 -0.26 6.01
CA ILE A 97 2.85 -0.75 4.63
C ILE A 97 1.48 -0.95 3.98
N ILE A 98 0.63 -1.73 4.63
CA ILE A 98 -0.66 -2.15 4.07
C ILE A 98 -1.60 -0.95 3.90
N ASN A 99 -1.70 -0.09 4.90
CA ASN A 99 -2.53 1.10 4.82
C ASN A 99 -2.04 2.08 3.75
N ARG A 100 -0.74 2.25 3.62
CA ARG A 100 -0.15 3.12 2.60
C ARG A 100 -0.39 2.60 1.19
N ILE A 101 -0.22 1.29 0.97
CA ILE A 101 -0.53 0.67 -0.33
C ILE A 101 -2.01 0.86 -0.67
N LEU A 102 -2.91 0.65 0.30
CA LEU A 102 -4.34 0.89 0.11
C LEU A 102 -4.61 2.34 -0.32
N ASP A 103 -4.10 3.30 0.42
CA ASP A 103 -4.32 4.73 0.14
C ASP A 103 -3.79 5.15 -1.23
N ASP A 104 -2.60 4.69 -1.60
CA ASP A 104 -2.00 5.02 -2.89
C ASP A 104 -2.79 4.43 -4.06
N LEU A 105 -3.21 3.18 -3.94
CA LEU A 105 -4.01 2.51 -4.98
C LEU A 105 -5.41 3.12 -5.10
N VAL A 106 -6.06 3.44 -3.98
CA VAL A 106 -7.38 4.09 -4.00
C VAL A 106 -7.31 5.45 -4.69
N LYS A 107 -6.28 6.24 -4.43
CA LYS A 107 -6.09 7.56 -5.08
C LYS A 107 -5.90 7.45 -6.59
N VAL A 108 -5.18 6.44 -7.05
CA VAL A 108 -4.85 6.27 -8.47
C VAL A 108 -6.00 5.62 -9.23
N LEU A 109 -6.65 4.60 -8.65
CA LEU A 109 -7.67 3.78 -9.31
C LEU A 109 -9.08 4.31 -9.11
N LYS A 110 -9.38 4.90 -7.95
CA LYS A 110 -10.75 5.22 -7.52
C LYS A 110 -11.69 4.02 -7.72
N PRO A 111 -11.36 2.85 -7.12
CA PRO A 111 -12.08 1.60 -7.39
C PRO A 111 -13.44 1.58 -6.71
N LYS A 112 -14.29 0.65 -7.12
CA LYS A 112 -15.55 0.35 -6.40
C LYS A 112 -15.28 -0.29 -5.06
N TRP A 113 -14.28 -1.16 -5.02
CA TRP A 113 -13.81 -1.85 -3.83
C TRP A 113 -12.33 -2.20 -4.01
N LEU A 114 -11.56 -2.18 -2.93
CA LEU A 114 -10.17 -2.59 -2.92
C LEU A 114 -9.78 -3.14 -1.55
N GLU A 115 -9.09 -4.27 -1.53
CA GLU A 115 -8.52 -4.87 -0.34
C GLU A 115 -7.02 -5.08 -0.54
N VAL A 116 -6.24 -4.75 0.47
CA VAL A 116 -4.81 -5.06 0.54
C VAL A 116 -4.59 -5.96 1.74
N LYS A 117 -4.02 -7.14 1.51
CA LYS A 117 -3.66 -8.11 2.53
C LYS A 117 -2.16 -8.34 2.51
N GLY A 118 -1.52 -8.23 3.65
CA GLY A 118 -0.12 -8.60 3.85
C GLY A 118 -0.01 -9.83 4.76
N GLU A 119 0.75 -10.83 4.31
CA GLU A 119 1.09 -12.01 5.09
C GLU A 119 2.61 -12.03 5.24
N PHE A 120 3.09 -11.70 6.45
CA PHE A 120 4.51 -11.50 6.71
C PHE A 120 5.15 -12.75 7.30
N SER A 121 6.42 -12.97 6.98
CA SER A 121 7.20 -14.11 7.45
C SER A 121 7.29 -14.16 8.97
N THR A 122 7.30 -15.38 9.51
CA THR A 122 7.38 -15.63 10.95
C THR A 122 8.62 -15.00 11.58
N ARG A 123 8.41 -14.24 12.66
CA ARG A 123 9.47 -13.65 13.47
C ARG A 123 9.22 -13.98 14.94
N GLY A 124 10.21 -14.62 15.60
CA GLY A 124 10.05 -15.04 16.98
C GLY A 124 8.85 -15.96 17.21
N GLY A 125 8.50 -16.80 16.25
CA GLY A 125 7.33 -17.67 16.30
C GLY A 125 6.00 -16.98 16.01
N ILE A 126 6.00 -15.69 15.64
CA ILE A 126 4.79 -14.91 15.39
C ILE A 126 4.64 -14.63 13.90
N ASN A 127 3.49 -15.00 13.36
CA ASN A 127 3.03 -14.60 12.02
C ASN A 127 2.15 -13.37 12.14
N SER A 128 2.34 -12.40 11.25
CA SER A 128 1.49 -11.20 11.21
C SER A 128 0.74 -11.15 9.89
N ILE A 129 -0.57 -10.94 9.97
CA ILE A 129 -1.45 -10.74 8.81
C ILE A 129 -2.15 -9.41 9.04
N VAL A 130 -2.05 -8.52 8.06
CA VAL A 130 -2.70 -7.20 8.09
C VAL A 130 -3.61 -7.09 6.86
N VAL A 131 -4.85 -6.69 7.08
CA VAL A 131 -5.84 -6.50 6.01
C VAL A 131 -6.46 -5.12 6.15
N ALA A 132 -6.46 -4.35 5.08
CA ALA A 132 -7.13 -3.06 5.00
C ALA A 132 -8.01 -3.01 3.74
N GLU A 133 -9.16 -2.36 3.84
CA GLU A 133 -10.21 -2.41 2.83
C GLU A 133 -10.79 -1.02 2.59
N TYR A 134 -11.18 -0.76 1.34
CA TYR A 134 -11.87 0.44 0.89
C TYR A 134 -13.11 0.05 0.08
N GLY A 135 -14.21 0.77 0.32
CA GLY A 135 -15.46 0.58 -0.41
C GLY A 135 -16.23 -0.67 0.01
N LYS A 136 -17.19 -1.07 -0.82
CA LYS A 136 -18.04 -2.25 -0.58
C LYS A 136 -17.94 -3.23 -1.74
N LYS A 137 -17.66 -4.49 -1.41
CA LYS A 137 -17.50 -5.56 -2.38
C LYS A 137 -18.81 -5.93 -3.06
N ASN A 138 -19.90 -5.85 -2.31
CA ASN A 138 -21.23 -6.23 -2.78
C ASN A 138 -22.08 -4.99 -3.03
N LYS A 139 -22.14 -4.58 -4.29
CA LYS A 139 -23.13 -3.64 -4.80
C LYS A 139 -23.63 -4.08 -6.15
#